data_4ddf9136656979f6ded208f758f48944
#
_entry.id   4ddf9136656979f6ded208f758f48944
#
_cell.length_a   1.000
_cell.length_b   1.000
_cell.length_c   1.000
_cell.angle_alpha   90.00
_cell.angle_beta   90.00
_cell.angle_gamma   90.00
#
_symmetry.space_group_name_H-M   'P 1'
#
loop_
_entity.id
_entity.type
_entity.pdbx_description
1 polymer ?
#
loop_
_entity_poly.entity_id
_entity_poly.type
_entity_poly.pdbx_seq_one_letter_code
_entity_poly.pdbx_strand_id
1 'polypeptide(L)'
;MTATVIDELLSQSILQKHIRDVLVPAYAKRYYSMMAAVKEYLEPLGVSTSSHSELAGGYFIWIELPSPLRAEVIAQRTLQEENVRVGEGQLFQVQGDPAQGAETFERNIRLSFAWDEVDKLPVGVRKLADVIERRWRIEVCK
;
A
#
# COMPACT_ATOMS: atom_id res chain seq x y z
N MET A 1 22.84 11.68 -25.32
CA MET A 1 23.08 12.45 -24.10
C MET A 1 22.57 11.77 -22.83
N THR A 2 21.31 11.36 -22.72
CA THR A 2 20.77 10.76 -21.48
C THR A 2 21.46 9.46 -21.05
N ALA A 3 21.74 8.55 -21.99
CA ALA A 3 22.43 7.28 -21.72
C ALA A 3 23.84 7.48 -21.13
N THR A 4 24.59 8.45 -21.62
CA THR A 4 25.94 8.76 -21.17
C THR A 4 25.95 9.26 -19.71
N VAL A 5 24.97 10.08 -19.31
CA VAL A 5 24.82 10.56 -17.94
C VAL A 5 24.48 9.41 -16.98
N ILE A 6 23.59 8.51 -17.38
CA ILE A 6 23.24 7.34 -16.57
C ILE A 6 24.43 6.41 -16.39
N ASP A 7 25.16 6.15 -17.48
CA ASP A 7 26.36 5.31 -17.45
C ASP A 7 27.43 5.87 -16.51
N GLU A 8 27.66 7.18 -16.54
CA GLU A 8 28.59 7.83 -15.63
C GLU A 8 28.15 7.77 -14.15
N LEU A 9 26.85 7.98 -13.88
CA LEU A 9 26.29 7.85 -12.52
C LEU A 9 26.43 6.43 -11.96
N LEU A 10 26.28 5.43 -12.82
CA LEU A 10 26.42 4.02 -12.45
C LEU A 10 27.89 3.63 -12.25
N SER A 11 28.79 4.00 -13.19
CA SER A 11 30.20 3.64 -13.15
C SER A 11 30.94 4.29 -11.99
N GLN A 12 30.55 5.48 -11.58
CA GLN A 12 31.11 6.17 -10.41
C GLN A 12 30.43 5.79 -9.09
N SER A 13 29.49 4.84 -9.10
CA SER A 13 28.70 4.41 -7.92
C SER A 13 27.94 5.55 -7.21
N ILE A 14 27.71 6.66 -7.89
CA ILE A 14 26.98 7.82 -7.34
C ILE A 14 25.52 7.44 -7.04
N LEU A 15 24.88 6.76 -8.00
CA LEU A 15 23.50 6.32 -7.87
C LEU A 15 23.34 5.30 -6.73
N GLN A 16 24.22 4.31 -6.66
CA GLN A 16 24.19 3.29 -5.61
C GLN A 16 24.40 3.90 -4.22
N LYS A 17 25.29 4.88 -4.12
CA LYS A 17 25.51 5.60 -2.87
C LYS A 17 24.27 6.41 -2.48
N HIS A 18 23.67 7.13 -3.41
CA HIS A 18 22.44 7.89 -3.16
C HIS A 18 21.28 6.98 -2.72
N ILE A 19 21.10 5.85 -3.39
CA ILE A 19 20.08 4.86 -3.01
C ILE A 19 20.31 4.39 -1.56
N ARG A 20 21.51 3.94 -1.24
CA ARG A 20 21.82 3.38 0.07
C ARG A 20 21.78 4.42 1.19
N ASP A 21 22.37 5.60 0.97
CA ASP A 21 22.62 6.57 2.03
C ASP A 21 21.44 7.56 2.19
N VAL A 22 20.59 7.73 1.17
CA VAL A 22 19.49 8.69 1.19
C VAL A 22 18.13 8.02 1.04
N LEU A 23 17.91 7.26 -0.05
CA LEU A 23 16.58 6.73 -0.35
C LEU A 23 16.16 5.62 0.59
N VAL A 24 17.01 4.63 0.83
CA VAL A 24 16.69 3.49 1.71
C VAL A 24 16.32 3.95 3.12
N PRO A 25 17.09 4.80 3.82
CA PRO A 25 16.70 5.28 5.14
C PRO A 25 15.39 6.09 5.14
N ALA A 26 15.19 6.95 4.12
CA ALA A 26 14.00 7.77 4.01
C ALA A 26 12.74 6.91 3.80
N TYR A 27 12.79 5.94 2.90
CA TYR A 27 11.66 5.05 2.64
C TYR A 27 11.44 4.02 3.75
N ALA A 28 12.48 3.54 4.40
CA ALA A 28 12.37 2.66 5.56
C ALA A 28 11.56 3.34 6.69
N LYS A 29 11.87 4.60 7.01
CA LYS A 29 11.12 5.36 8.00
C LYS A 29 9.63 5.45 7.66
N ARG A 30 9.30 5.72 6.39
CA ARG A 30 7.92 5.79 5.88
C ARG A 30 7.21 4.44 5.97
N TYR A 31 7.88 3.38 5.53
CA TYR A 31 7.37 2.02 5.59
C TYR A 31 7.02 1.61 7.02
N TYR A 32 7.96 1.77 7.97
CA TYR A 32 7.72 1.39 9.36
C TYR A 32 6.61 2.21 10.02
N SER A 33 6.52 3.51 9.71
CA SER A 33 5.44 4.36 10.20
C SER A 33 4.07 3.87 9.71
N MET A 34 3.95 3.57 8.42
CA MET A 34 2.69 3.05 7.85
C MET A 34 2.38 1.64 8.37
N MET A 35 3.37 0.74 8.44
CA MET A 35 3.16 -0.62 8.96
C MET A 35 2.74 -0.64 10.43
N ALA A 36 3.29 0.25 11.24
CA ALA A 36 2.84 0.40 12.63
C ALA A 36 1.35 0.77 12.69
N ALA A 37 0.92 1.71 11.86
CA ALA A 37 -0.48 2.11 11.78
C ALA A 37 -1.39 0.99 11.20
N VAL A 38 -0.91 0.23 10.22
CA VAL A 38 -1.64 -0.94 9.70
C VAL A 38 -1.87 -1.97 10.80
N LYS A 39 -0.84 -2.28 11.58
CA LYS A 39 -0.95 -3.21 12.72
C LYS A 39 -1.88 -2.70 13.82
N GLU A 40 -1.82 -1.40 14.10
CA GLU A 40 -2.63 -0.78 15.17
C GLU A 40 -4.11 -0.68 14.78
N TYR A 41 -4.41 -0.24 13.55
CA TYR A 41 -5.78 0.13 13.17
C TYR A 41 -6.47 -0.88 12.24
N LEU A 42 -5.74 -1.58 11.37
CA LEU A 42 -6.33 -2.45 10.35
C LEU A 42 -6.34 -3.94 10.74
N GLU A 43 -5.26 -4.46 11.32
CA GLU A 43 -5.21 -5.87 11.73
C GLU A 43 -6.32 -6.26 12.71
N PRO A 44 -6.72 -5.42 13.71
CA PRO A 44 -7.85 -5.73 14.60
C PRO A 44 -9.19 -5.86 13.87
N LEU A 45 -9.32 -5.28 12.68
CA LEU A 45 -10.50 -5.38 11.82
C LEU A 45 -10.49 -6.61 10.90
N GLY A 46 -9.50 -7.50 11.05
CA GLY A 46 -9.34 -8.69 10.21
C GLY A 46 -8.68 -8.44 8.85
N VAL A 47 -8.10 -7.26 8.67
CA VAL A 47 -7.29 -6.97 7.47
C VAL A 47 -5.95 -7.68 7.60
N SER A 48 -5.54 -8.40 6.56
CA SER A 48 -4.23 -9.05 6.49
C SER A 48 -3.28 -8.32 5.55
N THR A 49 -1.98 -8.49 5.80
CA THR A 49 -0.94 -8.00 4.90
C THR A 49 -0.34 -9.16 4.14
N SER A 50 -0.18 -9.01 2.82
CA SER A 50 0.42 -10.05 1.96
C SER A 50 1.94 -10.17 2.11
N SER A 51 2.56 -9.34 2.93
CA SER A 51 4.00 -9.38 3.15
C SER A 51 4.38 -10.52 4.11
N HIS A 52 4.55 -11.70 3.55
CA HIS A 52 5.11 -12.86 4.26
C HIS A 52 6.63 -12.80 4.39
N SER A 53 7.29 -11.71 4.00
CA SER A 53 8.73 -11.60 4.04
C SER A 53 9.18 -10.46 4.96
N GLU A 54 10.23 -10.71 5.71
CA GLU A 54 10.99 -9.69 6.46
C GLU A 54 11.61 -8.62 5.53
N LEU A 55 11.52 -8.82 4.22
CA LEU A 55 12.05 -7.94 3.20
C LEU A 55 10.94 -7.00 2.69
N ALA A 56 11.01 -5.75 3.13
CA ALA A 56 10.21 -4.68 2.55
C ALA A 56 10.87 -4.20 1.25
N GLY A 57 10.12 -4.26 0.15
CA GLY A 57 10.56 -3.77 -1.15
C GLY A 57 9.52 -2.88 -1.82
N GLY A 58 9.99 -2.00 -2.73
CA GLY A 58 9.10 -1.10 -3.45
C GLY A 58 8.60 0.08 -2.60
N TYR A 59 7.44 0.61 -2.97
CA TYR A 59 6.85 1.84 -2.41
C TYR A 59 5.42 1.63 -1.90
N PHE A 60 4.99 0.38 -1.80
CA PHE A 60 3.61 0.02 -1.55
C PHE A 60 3.50 -1.09 -0.51
N ILE A 61 2.43 -1.03 0.28
CA ILE A 61 1.97 -2.12 1.12
C ILE A 61 0.70 -2.67 0.49
N TRP A 62 0.62 -3.98 0.39
CA TRP A 62 -0.52 -4.70 -0.14
C TRP A 62 -1.29 -5.31 1.02
N ILE A 63 -2.55 -4.96 1.16
CA ILE A 63 -3.44 -5.46 2.20
C ILE A 63 -4.64 -6.18 1.60
N GLU A 64 -5.18 -7.15 2.32
CA GLU A 64 -6.39 -7.87 1.96
C GLU A 64 -7.49 -7.62 2.99
N LEU A 65 -8.65 -7.20 2.51
CA LEU A 65 -9.83 -6.97 3.32
C LEU A 65 -10.50 -8.29 3.72
N PRO A 66 -11.10 -8.37 4.93
CA PRO A 66 -11.90 -9.53 5.32
C PRO A 66 -13.15 -9.64 4.44
N SER A 67 -13.58 -10.88 4.15
CA SER A 67 -14.85 -11.13 3.49
C SER A 67 -16.02 -10.70 4.40
N PRO A 68 -17.08 -10.06 3.88
CA PRO A 68 -17.44 -9.88 2.46
C PRO A 68 -17.04 -8.53 1.84
N LEU A 69 -16.13 -7.76 2.46
CA LEU A 69 -15.79 -6.42 1.98
C LEU A 69 -15.09 -6.45 0.61
N ARG A 70 -15.42 -5.47 -0.24
CA ARG A 70 -14.83 -5.28 -1.57
C ARG A 70 -13.96 -4.03 -1.61
N ALA A 71 -12.76 -4.15 -2.18
CA ALA A 71 -11.78 -3.07 -2.25
C ALA A 71 -12.30 -1.85 -3.02
N GLU A 72 -13.02 -2.05 -4.12
CA GLU A 72 -13.66 -0.98 -4.90
C GLU A 72 -14.56 -0.10 -4.02
N VAL A 73 -15.46 -0.72 -3.25
CA VAL A 73 -16.41 -0.01 -2.39
C VAL A 73 -15.68 0.76 -1.28
N ILE A 74 -14.69 0.13 -0.66
CA ILE A 74 -13.89 0.77 0.40
C ILE A 74 -13.07 1.92 -0.17
N ALA A 75 -12.39 1.74 -1.30
CA ALA A 75 -11.58 2.79 -1.94
C ALA A 75 -12.43 4.02 -2.31
N GLN A 76 -13.60 3.80 -2.93
CA GLN A 76 -14.51 4.87 -3.29
C GLN A 76 -15.00 5.64 -2.07
N ARG A 77 -15.43 4.95 -1.02
CA ARG A 77 -15.90 5.59 0.21
C ARG A 77 -14.81 6.31 0.96
N THR A 78 -13.60 5.73 1.04
CA THR A 78 -12.46 6.37 1.68
C THR A 78 -12.12 7.69 0.99
N LEU A 79 -12.24 7.74 -0.34
CA LEU A 79 -12.07 8.98 -1.08
C LEU A 79 -13.18 10.00 -0.79
N GLN A 80 -14.44 9.56 -0.79
CA GLN A 80 -15.60 10.45 -0.64
C GLN A 80 -15.78 10.98 0.78
N GLU A 81 -15.60 10.11 1.79
CA GLU A 81 -15.89 10.42 3.19
C GLU A 81 -14.69 11.04 3.92
N GLU A 82 -13.47 10.61 3.58
CA GLU A 82 -12.25 10.96 4.32
C GLU A 82 -11.20 11.72 3.47
N ASN A 83 -11.48 11.92 2.18
CA ASN A 83 -10.55 12.51 1.21
C ASN A 83 -9.18 11.80 1.18
N VAL A 84 -9.19 10.47 1.32
CA VAL A 84 -8.00 9.62 1.23
C VAL A 84 -8.13 8.70 0.02
N ARG A 85 -7.14 8.72 -0.85
CA ARG A 85 -7.08 7.86 -2.04
C ARG A 85 -6.23 6.64 -1.78
N VAL A 86 -6.79 5.46 -2.02
CA VAL A 86 -6.09 4.17 -2.00
C VAL A 86 -6.24 3.48 -3.35
N GLY A 87 -5.34 2.57 -3.69
CA GLY A 87 -5.43 1.81 -4.94
C GLY A 87 -6.22 0.52 -4.72
N GLU A 88 -7.31 0.32 -5.45
CA GLU A 88 -8.01 -0.96 -5.49
C GLU A 88 -7.24 -2.01 -6.28
N GLY A 89 -7.21 -3.25 -5.80
CA GLY A 89 -6.35 -4.31 -6.33
C GLY A 89 -6.65 -4.67 -7.78
N GLN A 90 -7.90 -4.62 -8.19
CA GLN A 90 -8.31 -4.93 -9.57
C GLN A 90 -7.64 -4.05 -10.63
N LEU A 91 -7.26 -2.81 -10.29
CA LEU A 91 -6.52 -1.92 -11.21
C LEU A 91 -5.12 -2.43 -11.56
N PHE A 92 -4.60 -3.38 -10.79
CA PHE A 92 -3.26 -3.95 -10.97
C PHE A 92 -3.31 -5.37 -11.53
N GLN A 93 -4.49 -5.86 -11.85
CA GLN A 93 -4.69 -7.16 -12.45
C GLN A 93 -4.31 -7.14 -13.94
N VAL A 94 -3.45 -8.07 -14.35
CA VAL A 94 -3.09 -8.24 -15.76
C VAL A 94 -4.10 -9.21 -16.39
N GLN A 95 -4.89 -8.72 -17.33
CA GLN A 95 -5.86 -9.57 -18.03
C GLN A 95 -5.14 -10.61 -18.88
N GLY A 96 -5.53 -11.88 -18.72
CA GLY A 96 -4.98 -12.98 -19.52
C GLY A 96 -3.63 -13.52 -19.02
N ASP A 97 -3.18 -13.14 -17.83
CA ASP A 97 -1.99 -13.72 -17.22
C ASP A 97 -2.29 -15.14 -16.72
N PRO A 98 -1.70 -16.18 -17.34
CA PRO A 98 -1.90 -17.57 -16.92
C PRO A 98 -1.32 -17.88 -15.54
N ALA A 99 -0.37 -17.07 -15.06
CA ALA A 99 0.22 -17.22 -13.73
C ALA A 99 -0.69 -16.73 -12.61
N GLN A 100 -1.68 -15.90 -12.93
CA GLN A 100 -2.60 -15.31 -11.96
C GLN A 100 -3.71 -16.27 -11.50
N GLY A 101 -3.93 -17.39 -12.21
CA GLY A 101 -4.97 -18.37 -11.88
C GLY A 101 -6.36 -17.78 -11.76
N ALA A 102 -7.13 -18.25 -10.78
CA ALA A 102 -8.47 -17.75 -10.45
C ALA A 102 -8.44 -16.63 -9.39
N GLU A 103 -7.27 -16.15 -8.99
CA GLU A 103 -7.15 -15.09 -7.99
C GLU A 103 -7.66 -13.76 -8.55
N THR A 104 -8.71 -13.23 -7.92
CA THR A 104 -9.21 -11.89 -8.18
C THR A 104 -8.76 -10.99 -7.05
N PHE A 105 -8.20 -9.82 -7.37
CA PHE A 105 -7.77 -8.85 -6.36
C PHE A 105 -8.93 -7.98 -5.85
N GLU A 106 -10.14 -8.56 -5.80
CA GLU A 106 -11.37 -7.83 -5.42
C GLU A 106 -11.37 -7.32 -3.98
N ARG A 107 -10.59 -7.96 -3.10
CA ARG A 107 -10.47 -7.60 -1.70
C ARG A 107 -9.14 -6.92 -1.37
N ASN A 108 -8.28 -6.73 -2.35
CA ASN A 108 -6.95 -6.20 -2.13
C ASN A 108 -6.91 -4.69 -2.31
N ILE A 109 -6.19 -4.03 -1.42
CA ILE A 109 -5.91 -2.58 -1.47
C ILE A 109 -4.41 -2.37 -1.44
N ARG A 110 -3.94 -1.46 -2.29
CA ARG A 110 -2.56 -1.01 -2.34
C ARG A 110 -2.42 0.34 -1.66
N LEU A 111 -1.59 0.40 -0.63
CA LEU A 111 -1.24 1.62 0.10
C LEU A 111 0.13 2.13 -0.34
N SER A 112 0.25 3.41 -0.68
CA SER A 112 1.52 4.04 -1.03
C SER A 112 2.10 4.76 0.18
N PHE A 113 3.34 4.43 0.55
CA PHE A 113 4.07 5.18 1.58
C PHE A 113 5.09 6.18 1.00
N ALA A 114 5.17 6.28 -0.33
CA ALA A 114 6.19 7.08 -1.00
C ALA A 114 5.81 8.56 -1.17
N TRP A 115 4.51 8.88 -1.19
CA TRP A 115 4.03 10.18 -1.64
C TRP A 115 3.88 11.21 -0.52
N ASP A 116 3.19 10.85 0.57
CA ASP A 116 2.87 11.78 1.65
C ASP A 116 4.00 11.94 2.67
N GLU A 117 3.87 12.94 3.54
CA GLU A 117 4.75 13.13 4.70
C GLU A 117 4.58 11.99 5.71
N VAL A 118 5.65 11.67 6.44
CA VAL A 118 5.68 10.51 7.34
C VAL A 118 4.60 10.55 8.41
N ASP A 119 4.33 11.72 8.97
CA ASP A 119 3.32 11.96 10.01
C ASP A 119 1.87 11.86 9.49
N LYS A 120 1.64 12.07 8.20
CA LYS A 120 0.33 11.92 7.57
C LYS A 120 -0.04 10.47 7.28
N LEU A 121 0.94 9.58 7.12
CA LEU A 121 0.69 8.18 6.78
C LEU A 121 -0.18 7.46 7.81
N PRO A 122 0.09 7.53 9.13
CA PRO A 122 -0.78 6.92 10.13
C PRO A 122 -2.20 7.50 10.14
N VAL A 123 -2.33 8.80 9.88
CA VAL A 123 -3.63 9.47 9.80
C VAL A 123 -4.47 8.92 8.65
N GLY A 124 -3.84 8.72 7.47
CA GLY A 124 -4.49 8.12 6.31
C GLY A 124 -4.95 6.69 6.58
N VAL A 125 -4.11 5.88 7.23
CA VAL A 125 -4.44 4.50 7.60
C VAL A 125 -5.60 4.44 8.61
N ARG A 126 -5.60 5.31 9.61
CA ARG A 126 -6.70 5.41 10.59
C ARG A 126 -8.02 5.76 9.91
N LYS A 127 -8.04 6.75 9.02
CA LYS A 127 -9.23 7.11 8.24
C LYS A 127 -9.77 5.95 7.40
N LEU A 128 -8.86 5.17 6.78
CA LEU A 128 -9.23 3.95 6.09
C LEU A 128 -9.87 2.92 7.05
N ALA A 129 -9.31 2.75 8.23
CA ALA A 129 -9.85 1.87 9.26
C ALA A 129 -11.27 2.27 9.69
N ASP A 130 -11.51 3.57 9.90
CA ASP A 130 -12.83 4.10 10.25
C ASP A 130 -13.89 3.77 9.17
N VAL A 131 -13.53 3.85 7.89
CA VAL A 131 -14.42 3.47 6.77
C VAL A 131 -14.68 1.97 6.74
N ILE A 132 -13.63 1.16 6.93
CA ILE A 132 -13.74 -0.30 6.97
C ILE A 132 -14.66 -0.73 8.13
N GLU A 133 -14.48 -0.17 9.32
CA GLU A 133 -15.30 -0.50 10.49
C GLU A 133 -16.78 -0.13 10.29
N ARG A 134 -17.06 1.08 9.77
CA ARG A 134 -18.42 1.51 9.45
C ARG A 134 -19.08 0.56 8.45
N ARG A 135 -18.32 0.13 7.44
CA ARG A 135 -18.85 -0.75 6.40
C ARG A 135 -19.04 -2.17 6.88
N TRP A 136 -18.11 -2.68 7.69
CA TRP A 136 -18.20 -3.99 8.31
C TRP A 136 -19.49 -4.14 9.11
N ARG A 137 -19.82 -3.17 9.96
CA ARG A 137 -21.06 -3.17 10.74
C ARG A 137 -22.31 -3.25 9.87
N ILE A 138 -22.33 -2.62 8.70
CA ILE A 138 -23.49 -2.66 7.79
C ILE A 138 -23.62 -4.02 7.11
N GLU A 139 -22.53 -4.66 6.74
CA GLU A 139 -22.54 -5.94 6.00
C GLU A 139 -22.80 -7.15 6.94
N VAL A 140 -22.34 -7.11 8.17
CA VAL A 140 -22.46 -8.22 9.12
C VAL A 140 -23.76 -8.15 9.94
N CYS A 141 -24.39 -6.97 10.07
CA CYS A 141 -25.67 -6.81 10.77
C CYS A 141 -26.90 -7.00 9.85
N LYS A 142 -26.72 -7.47 8.62
CA LYS A 142 -27.82 -7.90 7.74
C LYS A 142 -28.08 -9.39 7.88
#